data_54bd2e2e33ad032ac3113680f38979d7
#
_entry.id   54bd2e2e33ad032ac3113680f38979d7
#
_cell.length_a   1.000
_cell.length_b   1.000
_cell.length_c   1.000
_cell.angle_alpha   90.00
_cell.angle_beta   90.00
_cell.angle_gamma   90.00
#
_symmetry.space_group_name_H-M   'P 1'
#
loop_
_entity.id
_entity.type
_entity.pdbx_description
1 polymer ?
#
loop_
_entity_poly.entity_id
_entity_poly.type
_entity_poly.pdbx_seq_one_letter_code
_entity_poly.pdbx_strand_id
1 'polypeptide(L)'
;YAGHDPQRNAPIETDPAAYLRQPGDPAAAAQLLAALEMHKLVDRWGLNGGTAPAPSENAAPLETVEPSPLPLLLEGRFYAARNADGDWYLVQGQDVYLPDTDRLAAILDSGAELWAFDAKPLYRLALEHGGIGSALRFDGKLAAYLLNPSASGYEVHSLAAEYGVHAAFACEAAPDAGVLAGLC
;
A
#
# COMPACT_ATOMS: atom_id res chain seq x y z
N TYR A 1 40.35 -26.06 38.22
CA TYR A 1 39.88 -25.09 37.18
C TYR A 1 41.13 -24.39 36.68
N ALA A 2 41.72 -24.88 35.57
CA ALA A 2 42.78 -24.19 34.87
C ALA A 2 42.12 -22.97 34.21
N GLY A 3 42.51 -21.78 34.66
CA GLY A 3 42.04 -20.53 34.13
C GLY A 3 42.36 -20.45 32.63
N HIS A 4 41.35 -20.26 31.82
CA HIS A 4 41.51 -19.98 30.38
C HIS A 4 42.20 -18.62 30.31
N ASP A 5 43.50 -18.63 29.95
CA ASP A 5 44.27 -17.39 29.77
C ASP A 5 43.66 -16.69 28.52
N PRO A 6 43.03 -15.52 28.68
CA PRO A 6 42.48 -14.83 27.51
C PRO A 6 43.65 -14.57 26.56
N GLN A 7 43.50 -14.99 25.30
CA GLN A 7 44.55 -14.84 24.29
C GLN A 7 44.92 -13.37 24.13
N ARG A 8 46.00 -12.97 24.85
CA ARG A 8 46.53 -11.60 24.83
C ARG A 8 47.22 -11.24 23.51
N ASN A 9 47.42 -12.25 22.62
CA ASN A 9 48.10 -12.11 21.35
C ASN A 9 47.19 -12.48 20.17
N ALA A 10 45.89 -12.17 20.25
CA ALA A 10 45.04 -12.26 19.06
C ALA A 10 45.61 -11.32 17.99
N PRO A 11 45.69 -11.75 16.71
CA PRO A 11 46.20 -10.93 15.61
C PRO A 11 45.14 -9.86 15.23
N ILE A 12 44.91 -8.91 16.10
CA ILE A 12 44.04 -7.77 15.88
C ILE A 12 44.88 -6.52 15.63
N GLU A 13 44.41 -5.69 14.71
CA GLU A 13 44.95 -4.37 14.51
C GLU A 13 44.72 -3.52 15.79
N THR A 14 45.77 -2.90 16.33
CA THR A 14 45.69 -2.11 17.56
C THR A 14 45.58 -0.60 17.30
N ASP A 15 45.77 -0.19 16.05
CA ASP A 15 45.60 1.23 15.68
C ASP A 15 44.10 1.58 15.65
N PRO A 16 43.61 2.48 16.51
CA PRO A 16 42.22 2.91 16.47
C PRO A 16 41.80 3.49 15.11
N ALA A 17 42.73 4.05 14.33
CA ALA A 17 42.45 4.60 13.02
C ALA A 17 42.01 3.53 12.00
N ALA A 18 42.45 2.29 12.15
CA ALA A 18 42.05 1.17 11.32
C ALA A 18 40.58 0.79 11.50
N TYR A 19 39.97 1.15 12.64
CA TYR A 19 38.57 0.87 12.97
C TYR A 19 37.64 2.08 12.71
N LEU A 20 38.19 3.19 12.19
CA LEU A 20 37.36 4.31 11.78
C LEU A 20 36.42 3.85 10.63
N ARG A 21 35.14 4.19 10.76
CA ARG A 21 34.14 3.92 9.74
C ARG A 21 34.58 4.53 8.41
N GLN A 22 34.87 3.70 7.45
CA GLN A 22 35.10 4.12 6.07
C GLN A 22 33.78 4.39 5.36
N PRO A 23 33.73 5.35 4.41
CA PRO A 23 32.58 5.49 3.54
C PRO A 23 32.36 4.16 2.80
N GLY A 24 31.20 3.57 2.99
CA GLY A 24 30.84 2.34 2.24
C GLY A 24 30.49 2.66 0.79
N ASP A 25 30.39 1.61 -0.02
CA ASP A 25 29.83 1.69 -1.37
C ASP A 25 28.32 1.42 -1.30
N PRO A 26 27.45 2.45 -1.42
CA PRO A 26 26.00 2.27 -1.36
C PRO A 26 25.48 1.39 -2.49
N ALA A 27 26.09 1.43 -3.67
CA ALA A 27 25.65 0.66 -4.83
C ALA A 27 25.94 -0.84 -4.64
N ALA A 28 27.13 -1.18 -4.16
CA ALA A 28 27.50 -2.56 -3.84
C ALA A 28 26.62 -3.09 -2.69
N ALA A 29 26.34 -2.27 -1.66
CA ALA A 29 25.45 -2.65 -0.57
C ALA A 29 24.03 -2.91 -1.07
N ALA A 30 23.49 -2.06 -1.96
CA ALA A 30 22.17 -2.25 -2.54
C ALA A 30 22.08 -3.56 -3.36
N GLN A 31 23.08 -3.84 -4.18
CA GLN A 31 23.15 -5.09 -4.96
C GLN A 31 23.18 -6.33 -4.07
N LEU A 32 24.00 -6.31 -3.01
CA LEU A 32 24.08 -7.42 -2.07
C LEU A 32 22.76 -7.65 -1.34
N LEU A 33 22.13 -6.58 -0.85
CA LEU A 33 20.84 -6.66 -0.17
C LEU A 33 19.72 -7.11 -1.10
N ALA A 34 19.74 -6.68 -2.36
CA ALA A 34 18.81 -7.16 -3.39
C ALA A 34 18.99 -8.66 -3.68
N ALA A 35 20.25 -9.13 -3.79
CA ALA A 35 20.55 -10.55 -3.97
C ALA A 35 20.11 -11.41 -2.76
N LEU A 36 20.03 -10.82 -1.56
CA LEU A 36 19.53 -11.45 -0.35
C LEU A 36 18.02 -11.23 -0.14
N GLU A 37 17.32 -10.66 -1.14
CA GLU A 37 15.90 -10.32 -1.08
C GLU A 37 15.53 -9.37 0.07
N MET A 38 16.51 -8.61 0.58
CA MET A 38 16.34 -7.66 1.68
C MET A 38 15.95 -6.26 1.19
N HIS A 39 14.98 -6.17 0.30
CA HIS A 39 14.55 -4.92 -0.35
C HIS A 39 14.18 -3.82 0.65
N LYS A 40 13.53 -4.18 1.77
CA LYS A 40 13.19 -3.21 2.84
C LYS A 40 14.40 -2.52 3.47
N LEU A 41 15.55 -3.17 3.52
CA LEU A 41 16.76 -2.55 4.04
C LEU A 41 17.36 -1.58 3.02
N VAL A 42 17.25 -1.90 1.73
CA VAL A 42 17.65 -1.02 0.64
C VAL A 42 16.87 0.30 0.72
N ASP A 43 15.55 0.22 0.87
CA ASP A 43 14.66 1.39 1.00
C ASP A 43 14.92 2.17 2.30
N ARG A 44 14.98 1.45 3.43
CA ARG A 44 15.17 2.07 4.76
C ARG A 44 16.49 2.81 4.89
N TRP A 45 17.53 2.34 4.21
CA TRP A 45 18.86 2.96 4.24
C TRP A 45 19.10 3.92 3.08
N GLY A 46 18.10 4.13 2.22
CA GLY A 46 18.21 5.01 1.06
C GLY A 46 19.29 4.57 0.08
N LEU A 47 19.54 3.26 -0.02
CA LEU A 47 20.58 2.69 -0.87
C LEU A 47 20.14 2.54 -2.33
N ASN A 48 18.87 2.80 -2.62
CA ASN A 48 18.36 2.92 -3.98
C ASN A 48 19.00 4.15 -4.63
N GLY A 49 20.25 4.10 -4.99
CA GLY A 49 21.10 5.18 -5.50
C GLY A 49 20.38 6.25 -6.34
N GLY A 50 19.64 7.12 -5.69
CA GLY A 50 19.03 8.28 -6.31
C GLY A 50 17.96 8.02 -7.36
N THR A 51 17.44 6.80 -7.50
CA THR A 51 16.24 6.52 -8.28
C THR A 51 15.13 5.97 -7.37
N ALA A 52 14.67 6.77 -6.39
CA ALA A 52 13.24 6.94 -6.36
C ALA A 52 12.89 7.29 -7.83
N PRO A 53 11.92 6.61 -8.50
CA PRO A 53 11.47 7.12 -9.78
C PRO A 53 11.13 8.59 -9.52
N ALA A 54 11.96 9.48 -10.08
CA ALA A 54 11.64 10.90 -10.06
C ALA A 54 10.22 10.96 -10.60
N PRO A 55 9.28 11.66 -9.95
CA PRO A 55 7.96 11.84 -10.51
C PRO A 55 8.24 12.25 -11.95
N SER A 56 7.74 11.45 -12.88
CA SER A 56 8.04 11.65 -14.31
C SER A 56 7.67 13.08 -14.61
N GLU A 57 8.65 13.96 -14.80
CA GLU A 57 8.45 15.40 -15.05
C GLU A 57 7.62 15.65 -16.32
N ASN A 58 7.24 14.56 -17.02
CA ASN A 58 6.39 14.54 -18.20
C ASN A 58 5.05 13.82 -17.97
N ALA A 59 4.64 13.51 -16.73
CA ALA A 59 3.27 13.09 -16.49
C ALA A 59 2.37 14.30 -16.79
N ALA A 60 1.49 14.16 -17.78
CA ALA A 60 0.42 15.14 -17.99
C ALA A 60 -0.32 15.33 -16.66
N PRO A 61 -0.72 16.56 -16.31
CA PRO A 61 -1.47 16.79 -15.07
C PRO A 61 -2.68 15.87 -15.05
N LEU A 62 -2.86 15.13 -13.96
CA LEU A 62 -4.03 14.26 -13.79
C LEU A 62 -5.28 15.13 -13.78
N GLU A 63 -6.33 14.66 -14.45
CA GLU A 63 -7.64 15.28 -14.35
C GLU A 63 -8.11 15.19 -12.90
N THR A 64 -8.53 16.32 -12.32
CA THR A 64 -9.09 16.37 -10.97
C THR A 64 -10.60 16.18 -11.07
N VAL A 65 -11.10 15.15 -10.37
CA VAL A 65 -12.52 14.85 -10.30
C VAL A 65 -13.08 15.20 -8.93
N GLU A 66 -14.29 15.74 -8.91
CA GLU A 66 -15.05 15.99 -7.69
C GLU A 66 -15.97 14.81 -7.41
N PRO A 67 -16.29 14.52 -6.13
CA PRO A 67 -17.25 13.48 -5.80
C PRO A 67 -18.61 13.71 -6.45
N SER A 68 -19.11 12.67 -7.12
CA SER A 68 -20.42 12.67 -7.77
C SER A 68 -21.54 12.19 -6.83
N PRO A 69 -22.80 12.60 -7.05
CA PRO A 69 -23.94 12.03 -6.35
C PRO A 69 -24.05 10.53 -6.64
N LEU A 70 -24.23 9.72 -5.60
CA LEU A 70 -24.39 8.28 -5.76
C LEU A 70 -25.69 7.97 -6.54
N PRO A 71 -25.63 7.15 -7.62
CA PRO A 71 -26.82 6.81 -8.40
C PRO A 71 -27.82 5.98 -7.56
N LEU A 72 -29.11 6.09 -7.91
CA LEU A 72 -30.18 5.34 -7.22
C LEU A 72 -30.06 3.83 -7.47
N LEU A 73 -29.70 3.45 -8.71
CA LEU A 73 -29.43 2.07 -9.11
C LEU A 73 -27.94 1.91 -9.29
N LEU A 74 -27.39 0.90 -8.63
CA LEU A 74 -25.98 0.55 -8.72
C LEU A 74 -25.84 -0.66 -9.63
N GLU A 75 -25.28 -0.45 -10.81
CA GLU A 75 -25.02 -1.50 -11.79
C GLU A 75 -23.52 -1.63 -12.04
N GLY A 76 -23.07 -2.87 -12.17
CA GLY A 76 -21.67 -3.16 -12.44
C GLY A 76 -20.80 -3.23 -11.21
N ARG A 77 -19.50 -3.04 -11.41
CA ARG A 77 -18.48 -3.16 -10.36
C ARG A 77 -18.12 -1.81 -9.80
N PHE A 78 -18.05 -1.75 -8.47
CA PHE A 78 -17.55 -0.62 -7.72
C PHE A 78 -16.33 -1.05 -6.91
N TYR A 79 -15.40 -0.13 -6.75
CA TYR A 79 -14.24 -0.31 -5.88
C TYR A 79 -14.44 0.53 -4.63
N ALA A 80 -14.17 -0.05 -3.46
CA ALA A 80 -14.42 0.59 -2.17
C ALA A 80 -13.15 0.65 -1.31
N ALA A 81 -12.83 1.82 -0.77
CA ALA A 81 -11.77 1.99 0.21
C ALA A 81 -12.13 3.13 1.19
N ARG A 82 -11.26 3.35 2.18
CA ARG A 82 -11.37 4.47 3.11
C ARG A 82 -10.40 5.58 2.74
N ASN A 83 -10.84 6.82 2.93
CA ASN A 83 -9.94 7.97 2.90
C ASN A 83 -9.18 8.13 4.23
N ALA A 84 -8.32 9.12 4.33
CA ALA A 84 -7.52 9.41 5.52
C ALA A 84 -8.37 9.77 6.76
N ASP A 85 -9.56 10.32 6.55
CA ASP A 85 -10.52 10.68 7.62
C ASP A 85 -11.30 9.47 8.13
N GLY A 86 -11.17 8.33 7.43
CA GLY A 86 -11.85 7.09 7.77
C GLY A 86 -13.22 6.91 7.10
N ASP A 87 -13.60 7.83 6.23
CA ASP A 87 -14.84 7.75 5.47
C ASP A 87 -14.69 6.81 4.28
N TRP A 88 -15.77 6.12 3.95
CA TRP A 88 -15.81 5.25 2.79
C TRP A 88 -16.06 6.04 1.52
N TYR A 89 -15.32 5.68 0.47
CA TYR A 89 -15.60 6.12 -0.87
C TYR A 89 -15.77 4.93 -1.81
N LEU A 90 -16.55 5.13 -2.86
CA LEU A 90 -16.74 4.17 -3.95
C LEU A 90 -16.23 4.77 -5.24
N VAL A 91 -15.66 3.93 -6.09
CA VAL A 91 -15.14 4.33 -7.40
C VAL A 91 -15.76 3.46 -8.47
N GLN A 92 -16.23 4.08 -9.55
CA GLN A 92 -16.62 3.39 -10.79
C GLN A 92 -16.12 4.21 -11.98
N GLY A 93 -15.18 3.64 -12.75
CA GLY A 93 -14.51 4.40 -13.81
C GLY A 93 -13.73 5.59 -13.26
N GLN A 94 -14.15 6.80 -13.60
CA GLN A 94 -13.60 8.05 -13.07
C GLN A 94 -14.52 8.72 -12.03
N ASP A 95 -15.68 8.15 -11.77
CA ASP A 95 -16.61 8.69 -10.78
C ASP A 95 -16.24 8.23 -9.37
N VAL A 96 -16.23 9.20 -8.44
CA VAL A 96 -16.00 8.98 -7.02
C VAL A 96 -17.27 9.33 -6.27
N TYR A 97 -17.72 8.46 -5.37
CA TYR A 97 -18.92 8.63 -4.57
C TYR A 97 -18.57 8.55 -3.09
N LEU A 98 -19.19 9.41 -2.29
CA LEU A 98 -19.06 9.43 -0.82
C LEU A 98 -20.41 9.04 -0.20
N PRO A 99 -20.71 7.73 -0.06
CA PRO A 99 -21.98 7.31 0.55
C PRO A 99 -21.97 7.59 2.05
N ASP A 100 -23.11 7.97 2.61
CA ASP A 100 -23.34 7.88 4.04
C ASP A 100 -23.43 6.42 4.50
N THR A 101 -23.39 6.20 5.81
CA THR A 101 -23.34 4.86 6.41
C THR A 101 -24.57 4.02 6.05
N ASP A 102 -25.77 4.60 6.08
CA ASP A 102 -27.03 3.88 5.80
C ASP A 102 -27.08 3.48 4.33
N ARG A 103 -26.67 4.38 3.44
CA ARG A 103 -26.60 4.11 2.01
C ARG A 103 -25.56 3.06 1.69
N LEU A 104 -24.39 3.13 2.32
CA LEU A 104 -23.35 2.12 2.18
C LEU A 104 -23.84 0.75 2.65
N ALA A 105 -24.49 0.68 3.82
CA ALA A 105 -25.05 -0.57 4.32
C ALA A 105 -26.09 -1.18 3.34
N ALA A 106 -26.95 -0.36 2.75
CA ALA A 106 -27.90 -0.81 1.73
C ALA A 106 -27.20 -1.36 0.46
N ILE A 107 -26.06 -0.78 0.09
CA ILE A 107 -25.26 -1.22 -1.06
C ILE A 107 -24.66 -2.60 -0.81
N LEU A 108 -24.21 -2.89 0.42
CA LEU A 108 -23.53 -4.13 0.77
C LEU A 108 -24.39 -5.39 0.52
N ASP A 109 -25.70 -5.26 0.50
CA ASP A 109 -26.65 -6.34 0.19
C ASP A 109 -27.48 -6.07 -1.07
N SER A 110 -27.03 -5.14 -1.91
CA SER A 110 -27.61 -4.86 -3.22
C SER A 110 -27.16 -5.86 -4.28
N GLY A 111 -27.68 -5.70 -5.50
CA GLY A 111 -27.20 -6.44 -6.68
C GLY A 111 -25.88 -5.95 -7.28
N ALA A 112 -25.25 -4.93 -6.69
CA ALA A 112 -23.95 -4.41 -7.13
C ALA A 112 -22.83 -5.41 -6.84
N GLU A 113 -21.72 -5.27 -7.56
CA GLU A 113 -20.49 -6.01 -7.31
C GLU A 113 -19.46 -5.07 -6.63
N LEU A 114 -19.13 -5.32 -5.37
CA LEU A 114 -18.16 -4.53 -4.61
C LEU A 114 -16.82 -5.26 -4.49
N TRP A 115 -15.77 -4.59 -4.92
CA TRP A 115 -14.39 -4.97 -4.71
C TRP A 115 -13.77 -3.98 -3.71
N ALA A 116 -13.52 -4.44 -2.50
CA ALA A 116 -13.09 -3.56 -1.43
C ALA A 116 -11.59 -3.67 -1.18
N PHE A 117 -10.99 -2.57 -0.75
CA PHE A 117 -9.71 -2.61 -0.08
C PHE A 117 -9.95 -2.57 1.43
N ASP A 118 -9.66 -3.69 2.13
CA ASP A 118 -10.04 -3.96 3.52
C ASP A 118 -11.57 -4.17 3.70
N ALA A 119 -12.07 -5.30 3.21
CA ALA A 119 -13.49 -5.63 3.26
C ALA A 119 -14.02 -5.95 4.67
N LYS A 120 -13.16 -6.27 5.64
CA LYS A 120 -13.57 -6.69 6.99
C LYS A 120 -14.50 -5.70 7.71
N PRO A 121 -14.24 -4.38 7.72
CA PRO A 121 -15.18 -3.41 8.31
C PRO A 121 -16.52 -3.35 7.57
N LEU A 122 -16.54 -3.57 6.25
CA LEU A 122 -17.78 -3.59 5.46
C LEU A 122 -18.66 -4.80 5.80
N TYR A 123 -18.08 -5.97 6.00
CA TYR A 123 -18.84 -7.13 6.51
C TYR A 123 -19.44 -6.86 7.88
N ARG A 124 -18.71 -6.19 8.78
CA ARG A 124 -19.25 -5.78 10.08
C ARG A 124 -20.42 -4.82 9.92
N LEU A 125 -20.29 -3.81 9.07
CA LEU A 125 -21.35 -2.86 8.78
C LEU A 125 -22.60 -3.55 8.24
N ALA A 126 -22.45 -4.48 7.30
CA ALA A 126 -23.56 -5.28 6.77
C ALA A 126 -24.28 -6.02 7.90
N LEU A 127 -23.56 -6.72 8.77
CA LEU A 127 -24.13 -7.47 9.90
C LEU A 127 -24.86 -6.57 10.90
N GLU A 128 -24.31 -5.41 11.21
CA GLU A 128 -24.95 -4.41 12.11
C GLU A 128 -26.28 -3.91 11.56
N HIS A 129 -26.46 -3.91 10.23
CA HIS A 129 -27.70 -3.52 9.54
C HIS A 129 -28.57 -4.73 9.12
N GLY A 130 -28.26 -5.92 9.63
CA GLY A 130 -29.04 -7.14 9.39
C GLY A 130 -28.80 -7.83 8.05
N GLY A 131 -27.78 -7.40 7.32
CA GLY A 131 -27.34 -7.99 6.06
C GLY A 131 -26.20 -8.99 6.24
N ILE A 132 -25.66 -9.49 5.12
CA ILE A 132 -24.54 -10.45 5.08
C ILE A 132 -23.38 -9.95 4.22
N GLY A 133 -23.51 -8.79 3.59
CA GLY A 133 -22.50 -8.24 2.69
C GLY A 133 -22.40 -9.00 1.36
N SER A 134 -23.55 -9.41 0.81
CA SER A 134 -23.62 -10.24 -0.41
C SER A 134 -23.04 -9.57 -1.65
N ALA A 135 -22.90 -8.25 -1.65
CA ALA A 135 -22.27 -7.50 -2.74
C ALA A 135 -20.73 -7.59 -2.74
N LEU A 136 -20.10 -7.92 -1.61
CA LEU A 136 -18.65 -8.01 -1.49
C LEU A 136 -18.12 -9.25 -2.21
N ARG A 137 -17.24 -9.06 -3.19
CA ARG A 137 -16.68 -10.12 -4.04
C ARG A 137 -15.17 -10.29 -3.89
N PHE A 138 -14.47 -9.23 -3.52
CA PHE A 138 -13.01 -9.23 -3.49
C PHE A 138 -12.49 -8.30 -2.38
N ASP A 139 -11.36 -8.70 -1.76
CA ASP A 139 -10.62 -7.88 -0.80
C ASP A 139 -9.17 -7.72 -1.27
N GLY A 140 -8.83 -6.52 -1.77
CA GLY A 140 -7.51 -6.19 -2.29
C GLY A 140 -6.41 -6.26 -1.23
N LYS A 141 -6.70 -5.91 0.02
CA LYS A 141 -5.76 -5.99 1.12
C LYS A 141 -5.43 -7.44 1.49
N LEU A 142 -6.45 -8.30 1.49
CA LEU A 142 -6.25 -9.73 1.72
C LEU A 142 -5.48 -10.38 0.57
N ALA A 143 -5.76 -10.00 -0.68
CA ALA A 143 -5.02 -10.46 -1.85
C ALA A 143 -3.54 -10.06 -1.75
N ALA A 144 -3.24 -8.81 -1.41
CA ALA A 144 -1.88 -8.33 -1.20
C ALA A 144 -1.16 -9.10 -0.08
N TYR A 145 -1.87 -9.40 1.02
CA TYR A 145 -1.33 -10.25 2.08
C TYR A 145 -0.97 -11.66 1.59
N LEU A 146 -1.81 -12.28 0.77
CA LEU A 146 -1.55 -13.61 0.22
C LEU A 146 -0.36 -13.62 -0.74
N LEU A 147 -0.16 -12.54 -1.51
CA LEU A 147 0.97 -12.38 -2.43
C LEU A 147 2.29 -12.15 -1.69
N ASN A 148 2.28 -11.35 -0.63
CA ASN A 148 3.47 -11.04 0.16
C ASN A 148 3.15 -10.96 1.66
N PRO A 149 3.05 -12.10 2.37
CA PRO A 149 2.67 -12.13 3.79
C PRO A 149 3.71 -11.52 4.72
N SER A 150 4.92 -11.27 4.24
CA SER A 150 6.00 -10.64 5.02
C SER A 150 6.05 -9.12 4.90
N ALA A 151 5.16 -8.50 4.14
CA ALA A 151 5.10 -7.05 4.01
C ALA A 151 4.79 -6.37 5.36
N SER A 152 5.35 -5.18 5.59
CA SER A 152 5.17 -4.42 6.84
C SER A 152 3.83 -3.68 6.91
N GLY A 153 3.12 -3.57 5.79
CA GLY A 153 1.83 -2.89 5.68
C GLY A 153 1.26 -3.08 4.28
N TYR A 154 -0.03 -2.80 4.15
CA TYR A 154 -0.79 -2.96 2.91
C TYR A 154 -1.65 -1.70 2.73
N GLU A 155 -0.99 -0.58 2.40
CA GLU A 155 -1.67 0.67 2.11
C GLU A 155 -1.84 0.83 0.59
N VAL A 156 -2.96 1.41 0.15
CA VAL A 156 -3.31 1.53 -1.28
C VAL A 156 -2.18 2.18 -2.08
N HIS A 157 -1.71 3.34 -1.64
CA HIS A 157 -0.64 4.08 -2.33
C HIS A 157 0.70 3.34 -2.36
N SER A 158 1.02 2.59 -1.29
CA SER A 158 2.27 1.82 -1.20
C SER A 158 2.26 0.64 -2.16
N LEU A 159 1.13 -0.06 -2.25
CA LEU A 159 0.95 -1.17 -3.19
C LEU A 159 0.89 -0.65 -4.62
N ALA A 160 0.24 0.49 -4.88
CA ALA A 160 0.24 1.09 -6.21
C ALA A 160 1.67 1.37 -6.70
N ALA A 161 2.53 1.91 -5.84
CA ALA A 161 3.94 2.12 -6.16
C ALA A 161 4.70 0.79 -6.36
N GLU A 162 4.46 -0.21 -5.51
CA GLU A 162 5.10 -1.53 -5.58
C GLU A 162 4.76 -2.27 -6.88
N TYR A 163 3.49 -2.22 -7.28
CA TYR A 163 3.00 -2.90 -8.49
C TYR A 163 3.00 -2.03 -9.76
N GLY A 164 3.50 -0.80 -9.68
CA GLY A 164 3.59 0.11 -10.83
C GLY A 164 2.22 0.58 -11.34
N VAL A 165 1.21 0.61 -10.46
CA VAL A 165 -0.13 1.12 -10.78
C VAL A 165 -0.11 2.65 -10.70
N HIS A 166 -0.43 3.30 -11.80
CA HIS A 166 -0.48 4.76 -11.89
C HIS A 166 -1.91 5.27 -11.71
N ALA A 167 -2.04 6.45 -11.08
CA ALA A 167 -3.34 7.08 -10.93
C ALA A 167 -3.93 7.46 -12.29
N ALA A 168 -5.19 7.11 -12.52
CA ALA A 168 -5.93 7.49 -13.72
C ALA A 168 -6.49 8.91 -13.62
N PHE A 169 -6.75 9.38 -12.41
CA PHE A 169 -7.25 10.73 -12.08
C PHE A 169 -6.85 11.09 -10.65
N ALA A 170 -7.08 12.32 -10.25
CA ALA A 170 -6.91 12.79 -8.87
C ALA A 170 -8.27 13.15 -8.25
N CYS A 171 -8.45 12.91 -6.95
CA CYS A 171 -9.62 13.34 -6.20
C CYS A 171 -9.17 13.80 -4.81
N GLU A 172 -9.48 15.06 -4.43
CA GLU A 172 -9.05 15.60 -3.14
C GLU A 172 -9.68 14.87 -1.96
N ALA A 173 -10.97 14.54 -2.06
CA ALA A 173 -11.70 13.84 -1.01
C ALA A 173 -11.31 12.35 -0.86
N ALA A 174 -10.69 11.76 -1.89
CA ALA A 174 -10.27 10.36 -1.94
C ALA A 174 -8.97 10.21 -2.75
N PRO A 175 -7.80 10.56 -2.16
CA PRO A 175 -6.53 10.62 -2.89
C PRO A 175 -6.12 9.31 -3.59
N ASP A 176 -6.50 8.16 -3.02
CA ASP A 176 -6.17 6.85 -3.57
C ASP A 176 -7.20 6.34 -4.61
N ALA A 177 -8.27 7.10 -4.88
CA ALA A 177 -9.34 6.66 -5.78
C ALA A 177 -8.84 6.33 -7.19
N GLY A 178 -7.93 7.15 -7.72
CA GLY A 178 -7.39 6.98 -9.07
C GLY A 178 -6.53 5.74 -9.29
N VAL A 179 -6.05 5.09 -8.24
CA VAL A 179 -5.24 3.85 -8.31
C VAL A 179 -6.02 2.61 -7.88
N LEU A 180 -7.14 2.78 -7.18
CA LEU A 180 -7.86 1.68 -6.53
C LEU A 180 -8.34 0.61 -7.51
N ALA A 181 -8.89 1.03 -8.65
CA ALA A 181 -9.37 0.12 -9.68
C ALA A 181 -8.26 -0.71 -10.35
N GLY A 182 -7.05 -0.18 -10.38
CA GLY A 182 -5.88 -0.89 -10.91
C GLY A 182 -5.25 -1.87 -9.92
N LEU A 183 -5.54 -1.71 -8.61
CA LEU A 183 -5.06 -2.59 -7.55
C LEU A 183 -6.01 -3.75 -7.24
N CYS A 184 -7.28 -3.56 -7.42
CA CYS A 184 -8.31 -4.57 -7.22
C CYS A 184 -8.66 -5.25 -8.55
#